data_15430f0fda793ef3a838346656e5fe81
#
_entry.id   15430f0fda793ef3a838346656e5fe81
#
_cell.length_a   1.000
_cell.length_b   1.000
_cell.length_c   1.000
_cell.angle_alpha   90.00
_cell.angle_beta   90.00
_cell.angle_gamma   90.00
#
_symmetry.space_group_name_H-M   'P 1'
#
loop_
_entity.id
_entity.type
_entity.pdbx_description
1 polymer ?
#
loop_
_entity_poly.entity_id
_entity_poly.type
_entity_poly.pdbx_seq_one_letter_code
_entity_poly.pdbx_strand_id
1 'polypeptide(L)'
;MSAEKKHDYHLVDPSPWPIYVSFSCLVLAIGTIFYMHNDVSWGMYLGLALVLYGAYMWFRDVVIEAEHQGHHTPVVQIHHRYGMTLFIASEVMFFVAWFWAYFDISLFPNEFVGNVWPPKDIETFDPWDIPLINTLVLLLSGTTVTWAHHSLIESDRKGFIQGLTLTVILGFFFTLLQAYEYHHATFDYSGHIYGAVFYMATGFHGFHVIIGTIFLAVCLARAKKGHFTKDHHFGFEAAAWYWHFVDVVWLFLFAAIYVWGS
;
A
#
# COMPACT_ATOMS: atom_id res chain seq x y z
N MET A 1 10.16 -2.35 -42.56
CA MET A 1 11.03 -3.43 -42.14
C MET A 1 11.31 -3.24 -40.65
N SER A 2 10.62 -3.96 -39.77
CA SER A 2 10.96 -3.96 -38.33
C SER A 2 12.31 -4.65 -38.19
N ALA A 3 13.30 -3.96 -37.64
CA ALA A 3 14.58 -4.58 -37.32
C ALA A 3 14.31 -5.75 -36.36
N GLU A 4 14.83 -6.93 -36.72
CA GLU A 4 14.76 -8.12 -35.90
C GLU A 4 15.33 -7.81 -34.52
N LYS A 5 14.54 -7.97 -33.45
CA LYS A 5 14.98 -7.72 -32.07
C LYS A 5 16.13 -8.66 -31.74
N LYS A 6 17.35 -8.13 -31.59
CA LYS A 6 18.57 -8.89 -31.27
C LYS A 6 18.76 -9.10 -29.75
N HIS A 7 17.80 -8.74 -28.92
CA HIS A 7 17.88 -8.84 -27.45
C HIS A 7 16.49 -8.96 -26.84
N ASP A 8 16.41 -9.51 -25.62
CA ASP A 8 15.17 -9.75 -24.88
C ASP A 8 14.74 -8.56 -23.98
N TYR A 9 15.47 -7.46 -24.03
CA TYR A 9 15.13 -6.26 -23.25
C TYR A 9 13.94 -5.52 -23.88
N HIS A 10 13.12 -4.88 -23.03
CA HIS A 10 12.07 -3.98 -23.45
C HIS A 10 12.63 -2.55 -23.57
N LEU A 11 12.79 -2.07 -24.80
CA LEU A 11 13.03 -0.66 -25.07
C LEU A 11 11.66 0.02 -25.19
N VAL A 12 11.33 0.81 -24.16
CA VAL A 12 10.02 1.46 -24.04
C VAL A 12 9.87 2.53 -25.13
N ASP A 13 8.74 2.49 -25.83
CA ASP A 13 8.38 3.53 -26.78
C ASP A 13 8.12 4.87 -26.06
N PRO A 14 8.32 6.03 -26.73
CA PRO A 14 8.04 7.34 -26.14
C PRO A 14 6.62 7.42 -25.60
N SER A 15 6.48 7.69 -24.31
CA SER A 15 5.19 7.78 -23.61
C SER A 15 4.98 9.17 -23.02
N PRO A 16 3.77 9.75 -23.07
CA PRO A 16 3.47 11.04 -22.47
C PRO A 16 3.28 10.97 -20.95
N TRP A 17 3.07 9.78 -20.38
CA TRP A 17 2.63 9.61 -19.00
C TRP A 17 3.64 10.10 -17.96
N PRO A 18 4.96 9.90 -18.08
CA PRO A 18 5.93 10.42 -17.11
C PRO A 18 5.86 11.93 -16.92
N ILE A 19 5.85 12.69 -18.02
CA ILE A 19 5.75 14.14 -17.96
C ILE A 19 4.37 14.61 -17.48
N TYR A 20 3.30 13.95 -17.93
CA TYR A 20 1.94 14.23 -17.49
C TYR A 20 1.77 14.05 -15.98
N VAL A 21 2.20 12.90 -15.43
CA VAL A 21 2.10 12.61 -14.00
C VAL A 21 2.98 13.55 -13.18
N SER A 22 4.19 13.87 -13.64
CA SER A 22 5.07 14.85 -12.97
C SER A 22 4.41 16.22 -12.84
N PHE A 23 3.80 16.70 -13.93
CA PHE A 23 3.07 17.97 -13.89
C PHE A 23 1.83 17.90 -13.00
N SER A 24 1.10 16.79 -13.03
CA SER A 24 -0.06 16.56 -12.18
C SER A 24 0.31 16.54 -10.68
N CYS A 25 1.44 15.93 -10.32
CA CYS A 25 1.99 15.98 -8.97
C CYS A 25 2.36 17.40 -8.54
N LEU A 26 2.92 18.20 -9.43
CA LEU A 26 3.19 19.61 -9.15
C LEU A 26 1.90 20.39 -8.86
N VAL A 27 0.85 20.20 -9.66
CA VAL A 27 -0.47 20.82 -9.43
C VAL A 27 -1.05 20.37 -8.09
N LEU A 28 -0.95 19.09 -7.76
CA LEU A 28 -1.39 18.55 -6.46
C LEU A 28 -0.62 19.19 -5.30
N ALA A 29 0.70 19.26 -5.38
CA ALA A 29 1.53 19.85 -4.33
C ALA A 29 1.19 21.33 -4.10
N ILE A 30 1.11 22.13 -5.18
CA ILE A 30 0.74 23.55 -5.10
C ILE A 30 -0.68 23.70 -4.55
N GLY A 31 -1.64 22.91 -5.04
CA GLY A 31 -3.03 22.91 -4.56
C GLY A 31 -3.15 22.56 -3.07
N THR A 32 -2.35 21.60 -2.59
CA THR A 32 -2.30 21.22 -1.17
C THR A 32 -1.75 22.35 -0.30
N ILE A 33 -0.69 23.05 -0.76
CA ILE A 33 -0.13 24.24 -0.07
C ILE A 33 -1.20 25.33 0.05
N PHE A 34 -1.92 25.63 -1.04
CA PHE A 34 -3.00 26.61 -1.00
C PHE A 34 -4.15 26.21 -0.07
N TYR A 35 -4.48 24.93 -0.02
CA TYR A 35 -5.46 24.41 0.94
C TYR A 35 -5.00 24.62 2.39
N MET A 36 -3.75 24.28 2.71
CA MET A 36 -3.23 24.38 4.08
C MET A 36 -3.08 25.82 4.59
N HIS A 37 -2.85 26.80 3.69
CA HIS A 37 -2.61 28.18 4.08
C HIS A 37 -3.79 29.13 3.86
N ASN A 38 -4.68 28.80 2.93
CA ASN A 38 -5.72 29.71 2.46
C ASN A 38 -7.12 29.07 2.45
N ASP A 39 -7.28 27.82 2.93
CA ASP A 39 -8.50 27.01 2.87
C ASP A 39 -9.10 26.82 1.46
N VAL A 40 -8.27 26.97 0.42
CA VAL A 40 -8.68 26.84 -0.99
C VAL A 40 -8.42 25.42 -1.48
N SER A 41 -9.44 24.56 -1.47
CA SER A 41 -9.32 23.13 -1.71
C SER A 41 -9.41 22.67 -3.19
N TRP A 42 -9.96 23.49 -4.09
CA TRP A 42 -10.22 23.05 -5.48
C TRP A 42 -8.95 22.63 -6.26
N GLY A 43 -7.81 23.31 -6.02
CA GLY A 43 -6.54 22.99 -6.67
C GLY A 43 -5.98 21.63 -6.23
N MET A 44 -6.15 21.28 -4.95
CA MET A 44 -5.79 19.96 -4.40
C MET A 44 -6.62 18.85 -5.04
N TYR A 45 -7.95 19.01 -5.11
CA TYR A 45 -8.82 18.01 -5.72
C TYR A 45 -8.57 17.86 -7.23
N LEU A 46 -8.32 18.97 -7.93
CA LEU A 46 -7.95 18.92 -9.35
C LEU A 46 -6.63 18.16 -9.54
N GLY A 47 -5.60 18.48 -8.76
CA GLY A 47 -4.31 17.80 -8.81
C GLY A 47 -4.44 16.31 -8.52
N LEU A 48 -5.22 15.93 -7.50
CA LEU A 48 -5.50 14.53 -7.18
C LEU A 48 -6.19 13.80 -8.35
N ALA A 49 -7.20 14.40 -8.95
CA ALA A 49 -7.91 13.81 -10.10
C ALA A 49 -6.97 13.60 -11.29
N LEU A 50 -6.10 14.58 -11.59
CA LEU A 50 -5.10 14.47 -12.65
C LEU A 50 -4.07 13.37 -12.39
N VAL A 51 -3.56 13.24 -11.16
CA VAL A 51 -2.64 12.16 -10.76
C VAL A 51 -3.30 10.79 -10.91
N LEU A 52 -4.51 10.62 -10.39
CA LEU A 52 -5.24 9.36 -10.49
C LEU A 52 -5.53 8.97 -11.95
N TYR A 53 -5.91 9.94 -12.79
CA TYR A 53 -6.11 9.70 -14.22
C TYR A 53 -4.80 9.28 -14.91
N GLY A 54 -3.71 10.00 -14.67
CA GLY A 54 -2.40 9.70 -15.25
C GLY A 54 -1.89 8.32 -14.81
N ALA A 55 -2.02 7.99 -13.53
CA ALA A 55 -1.66 6.68 -12.99
C ALA A 55 -2.49 5.56 -13.64
N TYR A 56 -3.82 5.73 -13.75
CA TYR A 56 -4.69 4.76 -14.40
C TYR A 56 -4.29 4.51 -15.86
N MET A 57 -4.04 5.56 -16.63
CA MET A 57 -3.67 5.44 -18.03
C MET A 57 -2.29 4.82 -18.20
N TRP A 58 -1.32 5.19 -17.37
CA TRP A 58 0.02 4.61 -17.41
C TRP A 58 0.00 3.11 -17.08
N PHE A 59 -0.65 2.72 -15.98
CA PHE A 59 -0.78 1.30 -15.64
C PHE A 59 -1.60 0.51 -16.66
N ARG A 60 -2.58 1.13 -17.32
CA ARG A 60 -3.29 0.51 -18.44
C ARG A 60 -2.34 0.17 -19.59
N ASP A 61 -1.46 1.09 -19.96
CA ASP A 61 -0.49 0.87 -21.03
C ASP A 61 0.50 -0.26 -20.65
N VAL A 62 0.98 -0.29 -19.40
CA VAL A 62 1.83 -1.40 -18.90
C VAL A 62 1.11 -2.76 -19.00
N VAL A 63 -0.19 -2.80 -18.72
CA VAL A 63 -1.00 -4.03 -18.89
C VAL A 63 -1.10 -4.43 -20.36
N ILE A 64 -1.27 -3.46 -21.28
CA ILE A 64 -1.32 -3.72 -22.72
C ILE A 64 0.03 -4.25 -23.22
N GLU A 65 1.15 -3.69 -22.77
CA GLU A 65 2.50 -4.14 -23.06
C GLU A 65 2.72 -5.61 -22.61
N ALA A 66 2.20 -5.95 -21.43
CA ALA A 66 2.29 -7.30 -20.88
C ALA A 66 1.47 -8.34 -21.64
N GLU A 67 0.17 -8.02 -21.89
CA GLU A 67 -0.82 -9.00 -22.35
C GLU A 67 -0.95 -9.07 -23.87
N HIS A 68 -0.74 -7.95 -24.58
CA HIS A 68 -1.02 -7.85 -26.01
C HIS A 68 0.22 -7.66 -26.87
N GLN A 69 1.27 -7.06 -26.33
CA GLN A 69 2.49 -6.74 -27.11
C GLN A 69 3.63 -7.75 -26.86
N GLY A 70 3.52 -8.59 -25.83
CA GLY A 70 4.53 -9.61 -25.52
C GLY A 70 5.90 -9.05 -25.11
N HIS A 71 5.93 -7.80 -24.61
CA HIS A 71 7.17 -7.14 -24.20
C HIS A 71 7.73 -7.66 -22.86
N HIS A 72 6.92 -8.36 -22.08
CA HIS A 72 7.34 -8.91 -20.79
C HIS A 72 8.00 -10.29 -20.98
N THR A 73 9.16 -10.29 -21.63
CA THR A 73 10.02 -11.47 -21.78
C THR A 73 10.48 -12.00 -20.40
N PRO A 74 11.00 -13.24 -20.29
CA PRO A 74 11.54 -13.75 -19.02
C PRO A 74 12.62 -12.85 -18.41
N VAL A 75 13.47 -12.23 -19.25
CA VAL A 75 14.49 -11.26 -18.81
C VAL A 75 13.85 -10.01 -18.19
N VAL A 76 12.83 -9.46 -18.85
CA VAL A 76 12.07 -8.30 -18.35
C VAL A 76 11.33 -8.62 -17.04
N GLN A 77 10.75 -9.82 -16.92
CA GLN A 77 10.12 -10.26 -15.68
C GLN A 77 11.09 -10.33 -14.50
N ILE A 78 12.35 -10.77 -14.73
CA ILE A 78 13.39 -10.74 -13.69
C ILE A 78 13.70 -9.30 -13.27
N HIS A 79 13.81 -8.36 -14.21
CA HIS A 79 14.02 -6.96 -13.90
C HIS A 79 12.86 -6.36 -13.10
N HIS A 80 11.63 -6.71 -13.42
CA HIS A 80 10.46 -6.28 -12.64
C HIS A 80 10.48 -6.86 -11.22
N ARG A 81 10.93 -8.12 -11.02
CA ARG A 81 11.09 -8.69 -9.67
C ARG A 81 12.13 -7.94 -8.85
N TYR A 82 13.29 -7.64 -9.44
CA TYR A 82 14.28 -6.78 -8.76
C TYR A 82 13.73 -5.39 -8.46
N GLY A 83 13.04 -4.78 -9.41
CA GLY A 83 12.40 -3.47 -9.22
C GLY A 83 11.39 -3.50 -8.06
N MET A 84 10.54 -4.52 -7.99
CA MET A 84 9.56 -4.68 -6.90
C MET A 84 10.23 -4.93 -5.55
N THR A 85 11.30 -5.72 -5.51
CA THR A 85 12.08 -5.95 -4.28
C THR A 85 12.70 -4.66 -3.77
N LEU A 86 13.30 -3.85 -4.65
CA LEU A 86 13.87 -2.55 -4.29
C LEU A 86 12.79 -1.54 -3.87
N PHE A 87 11.63 -1.57 -4.52
CA PHE A 87 10.49 -0.75 -4.12
C PHE A 87 10.04 -1.12 -2.71
N ILE A 88 9.82 -2.40 -2.40
CA ILE A 88 9.47 -2.85 -1.04
C ILE A 88 10.56 -2.45 -0.03
N ALA A 89 11.83 -2.57 -0.38
CA ALA A 89 12.93 -2.11 0.49
C ALA A 89 12.84 -0.61 0.79
N SER A 90 12.48 0.22 -0.18
CA SER A 90 12.27 1.66 0.04
C SER A 90 11.07 1.93 0.98
N GLU A 91 10.00 1.18 0.85
CA GLU A 91 8.83 1.29 1.73
C GLU A 91 9.13 0.81 3.16
N VAL A 92 9.96 -0.24 3.32
CA VAL A 92 10.49 -0.62 4.64
C VAL A 92 11.25 0.55 5.27
N MET A 93 12.13 1.22 4.53
CA MET A 93 12.86 2.39 5.05
C MET A 93 11.95 3.57 5.38
N PHE A 94 10.87 3.76 4.63
CA PHE A 94 9.84 4.74 4.94
C PHE A 94 9.20 4.45 6.32
N PHE A 95 8.82 3.20 6.59
CA PHE A 95 8.27 2.82 7.90
C PHE A 95 9.31 2.85 9.02
N VAL A 96 10.57 2.53 8.74
CA VAL A 96 11.68 2.69 9.73
C VAL A 96 11.75 4.13 10.23
N ALA A 97 11.52 5.13 9.38
CA ALA A 97 11.51 6.53 9.82
C ALA A 97 10.37 6.83 10.80
N TRP A 98 9.16 6.29 10.56
CA TRP A 98 8.02 6.46 11.48
C TRP A 98 8.19 5.69 12.78
N PHE A 99 8.73 4.46 12.74
CA PHE A 99 9.09 3.72 13.94
C PHE A 99 10.19 4.42 14.74
N TRP A 100 11.16 5.01 14.05
CA TRP A 100 12.18 5.82 14.72
C TRP A 100 11.54 6.99 15.47
N ALA A 101 10.70 7.78 14.84
CA ALA A 101 10.00 8.89 15.48
C ALA A 101 9.19 8.43 16.70
N TYR A 102 8.50 7.28 16.58
CA TYR A 102 7.75 6.69 17.68
C TYR A 102 8.65 6.23 18.82
N PHE A 103 9.73 5.49 18.54
CA PHE A 103 10.64 4.98 19.58
C PHE A 103 11.47 6.08 20.20
N ASP A 104 11.83 7.13 19.47
CA ASP A 104 12.53 8.28 20.01
C ASP A 104 11.76 8.91 21.18
N ILE A 105 10.48 9.25 20.95
CA ILE A 105 9.68 9.89 21.99
C ILE A 105 9.20 8.91 23.08
N SER A 106 9.02 7.65 22.76
CA SER A 106 8.51 6.65 23.71
C SER A 106 9.60 6.13 24.65
N LEU A 107 10.84 5.98 24.17
CA LEU A 107 11.98 5.56 25.00
C LEU A 107 12.63 6.73 25.74
N PHE A 108 12.55 7.94 25.17
CA PHE A 108 13.14 9.15 25.75
C PHE A 108 12.07 10.24 25.90
N PRO A 109 11.03 10.00 26.75
CA PRO A 109 9.96 10.96 26.93
C PRO A 109 10.51 12.27 27.52
N ASN A 110 10.09 13.39 26.93
CA ASN A 110 10.51 14.74 27.30
C ASN A 110 9.42 15.49 28.07
N GLU A 111 9.67 16.75 28.42
CA GLU A 111 8.73 17.61 29.15
C GLU A 111 7.39 17.80 28.42
N PHE A 112 7.35 17.75 27.07
CA PHE A 112 6.14 17.88 26.28
C PHE A 112 5.16 16.71 26.43
N VAL A 113 5.66 15.53 26.86
CA VAL A 113 4.83 14.34 27.17
C VAL A 113 4.78 14.07 28.68
N GLY A 114 5.22 15.03 29.51
CA GLY A 114 5.23 14.90 30.96
C GLY A 114 6.29 13.93 31.49
N ASN A 115 7.36 13.66 30.73
CA ASN A 115 8.45 12.72 31.03
C ASN A 115 7.98 11.27 31.28
N VAL A 116 6.84 10.88 30.76
CA VAL A 116 6.23 9.55 30.91
C VAL A 116 5.63 9.13 29.59
N TRP A 117 5.74 7.83 29.27
CA TRP A 117 5.09 7.22 28.10
C TRP A 117 4.26 6.01 28.50
N PRO A 118 2.99 5.85 28.00
CA PRO A 118 2.21 6.89 27.31
C PRO A 118 1.92 8.10 28.22
N PRO A 119 1.61 9.28 27.64
CA PRO A 119 1.24 10.47 28.43
C PRO A 119 -0.01 10.21 29.30
N LYS A 120 0.00 10.72 30.55
CA LYS A 120 -1.05 10.42 31.53
C LYS A 120 -2.45 10.90 31.14
N ASP A 121 -2.53 11.88 30.24
CA ASP A 121 -3.79 12.50 29.79
C ASP A 121 -4.35 11.82 28.53
N ILE A 122 -3.70 10.75 28.06
CA ILE A 122 -4.10 9.99 26.88
C ILE A 122 -4.63 8.62 27.31
N GLU A 123 -5.89 8.34 26.95
CA GLU A 123 -6.47 7.02 27.07
C GLU A 123 -6.14 6.24 25.79
N THR A 124 -5.23 5.26 25.91
CA THR A 124 -4.78 4.43 24.80
C THR A 124 -5.81 3.38 24.44
N PHE A 125 -5.74 2.83 23.22
CA PHE A 125 -6.58 1.70 22.82
C PHE A 125 -6.21 0.42 23.55
N ASP A 126 -7.23 -0.37 23.94
CA ASP A 126 -6.99 -1.74 24.39
C ASP A 126 -6.51 -2.63 23.23
N PRO A 127 -5.26 -3.13 23.28
CA PRO A 127 -4.71 -3.98 22.22
C PRO A 127 -5.55 -5.22 21.91
N TRP A 128 -6.25 -5.75 22.93
CA TRP A 128 -6.95 -7.01 22.88
C TRP A 128 -8.40 -6.91 22.38
N ASP A 129 -8.88 -5.74 22.05
CA ASP A 129 -10.18 -5.48 21.43
C ASP A 129 -10.06 -5.36 19.88
N ILE A 130 -10.46 -4.24 19.30
CA ILE A 130 -10.47 -4.01 17.84
C ILE A 130 -9.09 -4.21 17.19
N PRO A 131 -7.96 -3.76 17.77
CA PRO A 131 -6.65 -3.96 17.17
C PRO A 131 -6.28 -5.44 16.99
N LEU A 132 -6.66 -6.31 17.95
CA LEU A 132 -6.46 -7.75 17.81
C LEU A 132 -7.32 -8.33 16.67
N ILE A 133 -8.59 -7.95 16.60
CA ILE A 133 -9.49 -8.40 15.50
C ILE A 133 -8.92 -7.95 14.14
N ASN A 134 -8.45 -6.72 14.04
CA ASN A 134 -7.80 -6.20 12.84
C ASN A 134 -6.57 -7.02 12.45
N THR A 135 -5.74 -7.37 13.44
CA THR A 135 -4.57 -8.21 13.24
C THR A 135 -4.95 -9.59 12.69
N LEU A 136 -5.96 -10.24 13.27
CA LEU A 136 -6.43 -11.55 12.81
C LEU A 136 -7.01 -11.49 11.39
N VAL A 137 -7.77 -10.46 11.06
CA VAL A 137 -8.33 -10.23 9.73
C VAL A 137 -7.22 -10.07 8.69
N LEU A 138 -6.20 -9.26 8.98
CA LEU A 138 -5.11 -9.00 8.05
C LEU A 138 -4.25 -10.26 7.85
N LEU A 139 -3.86 -10.96 8.91
CA LEU A 139 -3.13 -12.22 8.83
C LEU A 139 -3.92 -13.31 8.07
N LEU A 140 -5.25 -13.39 8.29
CA LEU A 140 -6.09 -14.30 7.52
C LEU A 140 -6.05 -13.94 6.04
N SER A 141 -6.05 -12.65 5.70
CA SER A 141 -5.95 -12.21 4.30
C SER A 141 -4.60 -12.58 3.67
N GLY A 142 -3.51 -12.56 4.44
CA GLY A 142 -2.19 -13.06 4.03
C GLY A 142 -2.21 -14.56 3.69
N THR A 143 -2.95 -15.36 4.45
CA THR A 143 -3.11 -16.79 4.12
C THR A 143 -3.95 -17.01 2.86
N THR A 144 -5.00 -16.21 2.64
CA THR A 144 -5.85 -16.35 1.45
C THR A 144 -5.17 -15.88 0.17
N VAL A 145 -4.28 -14.87 0.20
CA VAL A 145 -3.48 -14.48 -0.98
C VAL A 145 -2.43 -15.55 -1.30
N THR A 146 -1.84 -16.18 -0.29
CA THR A 146 -0.92 -17.31 -0.46
C THR A 146 -1.63 -18.50 -1.09
N TRP A 147 -2.83 -18.84 -0.61
CA TRP A 147 -3.67 -19.87 -1.23
C TRP A 147 -3.98 -19.52 -2.69
N ALA A 148 -4.35 -18.30 -2.98
CA ALA A 148 -4.60 -17.86 -4.36
C ALA A 148 -3.36 -18.05 -5.24
N HIS A 149 -2.17 -17.70 -4.74
CA HIS A 149 -0.91 -17.85 -5.49
C HIS A 149 -0.61 -19.32 -5.78
N HIS A 150 -0.75 -20.19 -4.78
CA HIS A 150 -0.53 -21.62 -4.95
C HIS A 150 -1.52 -22.23 -5.96
N SER A 151 -2.81 -21.90 -5.86
CA SER A 151 -3.83 -22.32 -6.81
C SER A 151 -3.52 -21.89 -8.25
N LEU A 152 -2.95 -20.70 -8.45
CA LEU A 152 -2.55 -20.24 -9.78
C LEU A 152 -1.41 -21.09 -10.35
N ILE A 153 -0.40 -21.44 -9.54
CA ILE A 153 0.74 -22.30 -9.93
C ILE A 153 0.25 -23.71 -10.29
N GLU A 154 -0.73 -24.23 -9.56
CA GLU A 154 -1.35 -25.53 -9.82
C GLU A 154 -2.37 -25.51 -10.97
N SER A 155 -2.59 -24.33 -11.58
CA SER A 155 -3.58 -24.12 -12.65
C SER A 155 -5.03 -24.31 -12.19
N ASP A 156 -5.30 -24.25 -10.88
CA ASP A 156 -6.65 -24.18 -10.30
C ASP A 156 -7.20 -22.75 -10.36
N ARG A 157 -7.79 -22.42 -11.49
CA ARG A 157 -8.38 -21.10 -11.71
C ARG A 157 -9.49 -20.74 -10.72
N LYS A 158 -10.25 -21.74 -10.26
CA LYS A 158 -11.36 -21.52 -9.32
C LYS A 158 -10.82 -21.15 -7.93
N GLY A 159 -9.89 -21.92 -7.43
CA GLY A 159 -9.20 -21.63 -6.16
C GLY A 159 -8.49 -20.28 -6.19
N PHE A 160 -7.80 -19.95 -7.30
CA PHE A 160 -7.15 -18.65 -7.50
C PHE A 160 -8.13 -17.47 -7.36
N ILE A 161 -9.26 -17.50 -8.08
CA ILE A 161 -10.27 -16.43 -8.04
C ILE A 161 -10.93 -16.35 -6.66
N GLN A 162 -11.22 -17.49 -6.03
CA GLN A 162 -11.83 -17.53 -4.70
C GLN A 162 -10.88 -16.96 -3.63
N GLY A 163 -9.63 -17.43 -3.56
CA GLY A 163 -8.64 -16.94 -2.61
C GLY A 163 -8.41 -15.44 -2.76
N LEU A 164 -8.22 -14.97 -4.00
CA LEU A 164 -8.02 -13.54 -4.27
C LEU A 164 -9.26 -12.69 -3.94
N THR A 165 -10.47 -13.22 -4.16
CA THR A 165 -11.71 -12.52 -3.77
C THR A 165 -11.80 -12.38 -2.24
N LEU A 166 -11.50 -13.45 -1.50
CA LEU A 166 -11.49 -13.39 -0.04
C LEU A 166 -10.46 -12.40 0.48
N THR A 167 -9.26 -12.38 -0.10
CA THR A 167 -8.22 -11.41 0.28
C THR A 167 -8.69 -9.97 0.12
N VAL A 168 -9.31 -9.64 -1.02
CA VAL A 168 -9.83 -8.28 -1.28
C VAL A 168 -10.93 -7.90 -0.27
N ILE A 169 -11.84 -8.84 0.05
CA ILE A 169 -12.90 -8.61 1.04
C ILE A 169 -12.30 -8.37 2.43
N LEU A 170 -11.33 -9.17 2.84
CA LEU A 170 -10.68 -9.04 4.14
C LEU A 170 -9.87 -7.74 4.25
N GLY A 171 -9.16 -7.33 3.19
CA GLY A 171 -8.46 -6.05 3.15
C GLY A 171 -9.39 -4.84 3.23
N PHE A 172 -10.55 -4.91 2.57
CA PHE A 172 -11.58 -3.89 2.70
C PHE A 172 -12.16 -3.87 4.13
N PHE A 173 -12.41 -5.04 4.71
CA PHE A 173 -12.94 -5.16 6.07
C PHE A 173 -11.95 -4.62 7.12
N PHE A 174 -10.65 -4.90 6.98
CA PHE A 174 -9.60 -4.26 7.80
C PHE A 174 -9.70 -2.73 7.76
N THR A 175 -9.83 -2.17 6.55
CA THR A 175 -9.94 -0.70 6.37
C THR A 175 -11.15 -0.13 7.08
N LEU A 176 -12.29 -0.83 7.06
CA LEU A 176 -13.49 -0.40 7.79
C LEU A 176 -13.31 -0.44 9.31
N LEU A 177 -12.67 -1.49 9.83
CA LEU A 177 -12.39 -1.62 11.26
C LEU A 177 -11.41 -0.53 11.72
N GLN A 178 -10.38 -0.21 10.91
CA GLN A 178 -9.43 0.86 11.22
C GLN A 178 -10.11 2.24 11.21
N ALA A 179 -11.02 2.48 10.26
CA ALA A 179 -11.80 3.72 10.24
C ALA A 179 -12.75 3.81 11.46
N TYR A 180 -13.34 2.69 11.87
CA TYR A 180 -14.16 2.61 13.07
C TYR A 180 -13.34 2.91 14.34
N GLU A 181 -12.13 2.33 14.47
CA GLU A 181 -11.21 2.58 15.56
C GLU A 181 -10.86 4.09 15.65
N TYR A 182 -10.49 4.70 14.52
CA TYR A 182 -10.17 6.13 14.47
C TYR A 182 -11.34 7.04 14.86
N HIS A 183 -12.57 6.64 14.52
CA HIS A 183 -13.76 7.40 14.88
C HIS A 183 -14.04 7.37 16.39
N HIS A 184 -13.59 6.33 17.10
CA HIS A 184 -13.78 6.15 18.55
C HIS A 184 -12.53 6.50 19.36
N ALA A 185 -11.50 7.04 18.71
CA ALA A 185 -10.29 7.51 19.38
C ALA A 185 -10.63 8.66 20.34
N THR A 186 -10.06 8.63 21.54
CA THR A 186 -10.21 9.68 22.57
C THR A 186 -9.20 10.81 22.40
N PHE A 187 -8.25 10.66 21.46
CA PHE A 187 -7.19 11.61 21.18
C PHE A 187 -7.14 11.97 19.70
N ASP A 188 -6.78 13.23 19.43
CA ASP A 188 -6.66 13.75 18.08
C ASP A 188 -5.24 13.67 17.54
N TYR A 189 -5.10 13.82 16.21
CA TYR A 189 -3.81 13.96 15.54
C TYR A 189 -3.02 15.19 16.03
N SER A 190 -3.73 16.28 16.26
CA SER A 190 -3.17 17.57 16.68
C SER A 190 -3.22 17.75 18.20
N GLY A 191 -2.24 18.47 18.75
CA GLY A 191 -2.23 18.84 20.16
C GLY A 191 -1.33 17.97 21.04
N HIS A 192 -1.06 16.72 20.66
CA HIS A 192 -0.20 15.79 21.41
C HIS A 192 0.77 15.06 20.50
N ILE A 193 2.00 14.91 20.95
CA ILE A 193 3.03 14.13 20.21
C ILE A 193 2.59 12.67 20.06
N TYR A 194 1.94 12.09 21.08
CA TYR A 194 1.40 10.74 21.02
C TYR A 194 0.45 10.56 19.81
N GLY A 195 -0.55 11.42 19.68
CA GLY A 195 -1.49 11.40 18.56
C GLY A 195 -0.77 11.56 17.22
N ALA A 196 0.18 12.48 17.13
CA ALA A 196 0.93 12.69 15.90
C ALA A 196 1.69 11.42 15.45
N VAL A 197 2.49 10.80 16.32
CA VAL A 197 3.27 9.59 15.97
C VAL A 197 2.37 8.38 15.76
N PHE A 198 1.28 8.24 16.52
CA PHE A 198 0.29 7.20 16.37
C PHE A 198 -0.38 7.26 14.98
N TYR A 199 -1.00 8.40 14.65
CA TYR A 199 -1.73 8.55 13.39
C TYR A 199 -0.81 8.58 12.16
N MET A 200 0.44 9.07 12.29
CA MET A 200 1.37 9.02 11.18
C MET A 200 1.78 7.57 10.88
N ALA A 201 2.15 6.79 11.88
CA ALA A 201 2.57 5.41 11.68
C ALA A 201 1.40 4.51 11.22
N THR A 202 0.28 4.51 11.96
CA THR A 202 -0.89 3.67 11.65
C THR A 202 -1.65 4.18 10.42
N GLY A 203 -1.72 5.49 10.19
CA GLY A 203 -2.41 6.10 9.06
C GLY A 203 -1.69 5.85 7.73
N PHE A 204 -0.35 5.96 7.69
CA PHE A 204 0.40 5.55 6.50
C PHE A 204 0.29 4.05 6.25
N HIS A 205 0.27 3.23 7.30
CA HIS A 205 -0.02 1.82 7.12
C HIS A 205 -1.42 1.59 6.52
N GLY A 206 -2.44 2.25 7.05
CA GLY A 206 -3.81 2.18 6.51
C GLY A 206 -3.88 2.63 5.04
N PHE A 207 -3.12 3.67 4.66
CA PHE A 207 -2.97 4.08 3.26
C PHE A 207 -2.38 2.96 2.39
N HIS A 208 -1.33 2.26 2.86
CA HIS A 208 -0.73 1.12 2.16
C HIS A 208 -1.69 -0.06 2.05
N VAL A 209 -2.53 -0.33 3.08
CA VAL A 209 -3.59 -1.34 3.02
C VAL A 209 -4.61 -1.01 1.92
N ILE A 210 -5.03 0.26 1.82
CA ILE A 210 -5.97 0.70 0.77
C ILE A 210 -5.35 0.51 -0.61
N ILE A 211 -4.11 0.95 -0.83
CA ILE A 211 -3.40 0.78 -2.10
C ILE A 211 -3.22 -0.70 -2.44
N GLY A 212 -2.81 -1.53 -1.47
CA GLY A 212 -2.67 -2.97 -1.63
C GLY A 212 -3.99 -3.65 -1.98
N THR A 213 -5.08 -3.27 -1.31
CA THR A 213 -6.43 -3.77 -1.62
C THR A 213 -6.88 -3.40 -3.04
N ILE A 214 -6.61 -2.17 -3.49
CA ILE A 214 -6.88 -1.74 -4.87
C ILE A 214 -6.02 -2.54 -5.85
N PHE A 215 -4.74 -2.75 -5.56
CA PHE A 215 -3.84 -3.54 -6.39
C PHE A 215 -4.36 -4.98 -6.55
N LEU A 216 -4.73 -5.64 -5.45
CA LEU A 216 -5.33 -6.98 -5.47
C LEU A 216 -6.69 -7.01 -6.20
N ALA A 217 -7.51 -5.97 -6.06
CA ALA A 217 -8.79 -5.86 -6.78
C ALA A 217 -8.59 -5.73 -8.30
N VAL A 218 -7.58 -4.97 -8.74
CA VAL A 218 -7.18 -4.90 -10.15
C VAL A 218 -6.69 -6.27 -10.64
N CYS A 219 -5.87 -6.96 -9.83
CA CYS A 219 -5.43 -8.33 -10.13
C CYS A 219 -6.63 -9.30 -10.22
N LEU A 220 -7.62 -9.17 -9.36
CA LEU A 220 -8.86 -9.97 -9.41
C LEU A 220 -9.66 -9.72 -10.72
N ALA A 221 -9.76 -8.47 -11.15
CA ALA A 221 -10.41 -8.14 -12.42
C ALA A 221 -9.64 -8.73 -13.61
N ARG A 222 -8.31 -8.68 -13.61
CA ARG A 222 -7.43 -9.30 -14.60
C ARG A 222 -7.51 -10.83 -14.57
N ALA A 223 -7.54 -11.43 -13.37
CA ALA A 223 -7.72 -12.87 -13.19
C ALA A 223 -9.02 -13.37 -13.83
N LYS A 224 -10.14 -12.66 -13.61
CA LYS A 224 -11.43 -12.99 -14.24
C LYS A 224 -11.39 -12.90 -15.77
N LYS A 225 -10.55 -12.03 -16.33
CA LYS A 225 -10.33 -11.92 -17.79
C LYS A 225 -9.36 -12.98 -18.34
N GLY A 226 -8.66 -13.73 -17.47
CA GLY A 226 -7.74 -14.78 -17.90
C GLY A 226 -6.33 -14.31 -18.24
N HIS A 227 -5.93 -13.12 -17.77
CA HIS A 227 -4.60 -12.56 -18.04
C HIS A 227 -3.46 -13.31 -17.36
N PHE A 228 -3.72 -13.99 -16.23
CA PHE A 228 -2.69 -14.69 -15.49
C PHE A 228 -2.63 -16.18 -15.82
N THR A 229 -1.40 -16.67 -16.03
CA THR A 229 -1.08 -18.09 -16.18
C THR A 229 0.01 -18.46 -15.19
N LYS A 230 0.28 -19.77 -15.01
CA LYS A 230 1.34 -20.23 -14.11
C LYS A 230 2.74 -19.68 -14.46
N ASP A 231 3.00 -19.40 -15.74
CA ASP A 231 4.30 -18.95 -16.25
C ASP A 231 4.36 -17.43 -16.46
N HIS A 232 3.21 -16.75 -16.46
CA HIS A 232 3.09 -15.31 -16.73
C HIS A 232 2.10 -14.66 -15.78
N HIS A 233 2.56 -14.30 -14.56
CA HIS A 233 1.71 -13.73 -13.52
C HIS A 233 2.43 -12.71 -12.62
N PHE A 234 3.51 -12.10 -13.10
CA PHE A 234 4.31 -11.16 -12.29
C PHE A 234 3.48 -10.07 -11.63
N GLY A 235 2.48 -9.51 -12.32
CA GLY A 235 1.63 -8.45 -11.73
C GLY A 235 0.89 -8.91 -10.46
N PHE A 236 0.46 -10.17 -10.40
CA PHE A 236 -0.15 -10.74 -9.20
C PHE A 236 0.92 -11.11 -8.14
N GLU A 237 2.06 -11.64 -8.56
CA GLU A 237 3.20 -11.93 -7.69
C GLU A 237 3.65 -10.66 -6.93
N ALA A 238 3.78 -9.54 -7.65
CA ALA A 238 4.13 -8.25 -7.07
C ALA A 238 3.06 -7.76 -6.06
N ALA A 239 1.77 -7.93 -6.38
CA ALA A 239 0.68 -7.59 -5.48
C ALA A 239 0.71 -8.44 -4.20
N ALA A 240 1.00 -9.75 -4.30
CA ALA A 240 1.12 -10.64 -3.16
C ALA A 240 2.33 -10.26 -2.27
N TRP A 241 3.49 -9.94 -2.86
CA TRP A 241 4.65 -9.46 -2.10
C TRP A 241 4.36 -8.16 -1.36
N TYR A 242 3.70 -7.21 -2.03
CA TYR A 242 3.30 -5.95 -1.40
C TYR A 242 2.33 -6.19 -0.25
N TRP A 243 1.37 -7.11 -0.41
CA TRP A 243 0.41 -7.44 0.64
C TRP A 243 1.08 -8.06 1.86
N HIS A 244 2.01 -8.99 1.67
CA HIS A 244 2.78 -9.56 2.79
C HIS A 244 3.69 -8.53 3.47
N PHE A 245 4.25 -7.59 2.73
CA PHE A 245 4.97 -6.46 3.32
C PHE A 245 4.04 -5.65 4.25
N VAL A 246 2.85 -5.33 3.80
CA VAL A 246 1.84 -4.63 4.62
C VAL A 246 1.47 -5.43 5.88
N ASP A 247 1.27 -6.75 5.76
CA ASP A 247 1.04 -7.65 6.91
C ASP A 247 2.17 -7.56 7.95
N VAL A 248 3.42 -7.63 7.51
CA VAL A 248 4.59 -7.58 8.40
C VAL A 248 4.69 -6.24 9.10
N VAL A 249 4.50 -5.14 8.40
CA VAL A 249 4.50 -3.79 8.99
C VAL A 249 3.40 -3.67 10.06
N TRP A 250 2.22 -4.23 9.80
CA TRP A 250 1.14 -4.23 10.80
C TRP A 250 1.51 -4.97 12.08
N LEU A 251 2.15 -6.12 11.97
CA LEU A 251 2.61 -6.87 13.17
C LEU A 251 3.58 -6.04 14.02
N PHE A 252 4.48 -5.29 13.38
CA PHE A 252 5.36 -4.37 14.10
C PHE A 252 4.58 -3.22 14.74
N LEU A 253 3.60 -2.63 14.05
CA LEU A 253 2.73 -1.59 14.60
C LEU A 253 1.92 -2.12 15.78
N PHE A 254 1.30 -3.28 15.63
CA PHE A 254 0.52 -3.91 16.69
C PHE A 254 1.38 -4.15 17.94
N ALA A 255 2.55 -4.77 17.77
CA ALA A 255 3.45 -5.05 18.90
C ALA A 255 4.02 -3.77 19.55
N ALA A 256 4.47 -2.79 18.75
CA ALA A 256 5.16 -1.62 19.26
C ALA A 256 4.20 -0.54 19.76
N ILE A 257 3.13 -0.25 19.03
CA ILE A 257 2.25 0.89 19.31
C ILE A 257 1.08 0.45 20.20
N TYR A 258 0.45 -0.68 19.90
CA TYR A 258 -0.72 -1.10 20.65
C TYR A 258 -0.37 -1.91 21.90
N VAL A 259 0.53 -2.93 21.80
CA VAL A 259 0.82 -3.81 22.95
C VAL A 259 1.85 -3.18 23.90
N TRP A 260 2.94 -2.62 23.35
CA TRP A 260 3.99 -2.06 24.19
C TRP A 260 3.73 -0.59 24.56
N GLY A 261 3.03 0.15 23.72
CA GLY A 261 2.76 1.58 23.87
C GLY A 261 1.43 1.93 24.54
N SER A 262 0.68 0.91 25.03
CA SER A 262 -0.58 1.09 25.79
C SER A 262 -0.35 1.17 27.29
#